data_7844aabd12122927128c2dc343b827c2
#
_entry.id   7844aabd12122927128c2dc343b827c2
#
_cell.length_a   1.000
_cell.length_b   1.000
_cell.length_c   1.000
_cell.angle_alpha   90.00
_cell.angle_beta   90.00
_cell.angle_gamma   90.00
#
_symmetry.space_group_name_H-M   'P 1'
#
loop_
_entity.id
_entity.type
_entity.pdbx_description
1 polymer ?
#
loop_
_entity_poly.entity_id
_entity_poly.type
_entity_poly.pdbx_seq_one_letter_code
_entity_poly.pdbx_strand_id
1 'polypeptide(L)'
;MKKIEAIIKPFKLDDVKDALHDVGVSGITVTEVKGFGRQKGHTELYRGAEYVIDFLPKVKIEVVVEDGLVDNVVDAIANAARTGRIGDGKIFVMDVEAALRIRTGDKGADAI
;
A
#
# COMPACT_ATOMS: atom_id res chain seq x y z
N MET A 1 1.43 -18.44 -0.62
CA MET A 1 2.00 -17.07 -0.55
C MET A 1 1.09 -16.09 -1.27
N LYS A 2 0.86 -14.95 -0.67
CA LYS A 2 0.09 -13.87 -1.27
C LYS A 2 0.87 -12.57 -1.18
N LYS A 3 0.73 -11.75 -2.21
CA LYS A 3 1.21 -10.38 -2.20
C LYS A 3 0.04 -9.46 -1.86
N ILE A 4 0.25 -8.63 -0.87
CA ILE A 4 -0.71 -7.60 -0.47
C ILE A 4 -0.14 -6.27 -0.90
N GLU A 5 -0.89 -5.56 -1.73
CA GLU A 5 -0.54 -4.27 -2.25
C GLU A 5 -1.57 -3.24 -1.78
N ALA A 6 -1.10 -2.22 -1.09
CA ALA A 6 -1.97 -1.18 -0.55
C ALA A 6 -1.56 0.17 -1.12
N ILE A 7 -2.53 0.91 -1.64
CA ILE A 7 -2.36 2.29 -2.05
C ILE A 7 -3.04 3.15 -1.00
N ILE A 8 -2.26 4.00 -0.33
CA ILE A 8 -2.72 4.76 0.83
C ILE A 8 -2.34 6.23 0.73
N LYS A 9 -2.93 7.06 1.59
CA LYS A 9 -2.51 8.45 1.75
C LYS A 9 -1.11 8.50 2.35
N PRO A 10 -0.22 9.40 1.86
CA PRO A 10 1.18 9.42 2.31
C PRO A 10 1.37 9.59 3.82
N PHE A 11 0.54 10.42 4.46
CA PHE A 11 0.69 10.69 5.89
C PHE A 11 0.28 9.51 6.79
N LYS A 12 -0.28 8.45 6.19
CA LYS A 12 -0.64 7.22 6.91
C LYS A 12 0.46 6.15 6.88
N LEU A 13 1.56 6.40 6.17
CA LEU A 13 2.62 5.41 6.01
C LEU A 13 3.18 4.91 7.34
N ASP A 14 3.50 5.81 8.26
CA ASP A 14 4.08 5.41 9.55
C ASP A 14 3.09 4.59 10.38
N ASP A 15 1.83 4.98 10.41
CA ASP A 15 0.80 4.23 11.12
C ASP A 15 0.65 2.81 10.56
N VAL A 16 0.66 2.67 9.23
CA VAL A 16 0.55 1.37 8.58
C VAL A 16 1.80 0.52 8.83
N LYS A 17 2.98 1.12 8.75
CA LYS A 17 4.23 0.44 9.06
C LYS A 17 4.21 -0.14 10.48
N ASP A 18 3.79 0.65 11.45
CA ASP A 18 3.73 0.20 12.85
C ASP A 18 2.69 -0.92 13.04
N ALA A 19 1.53 -0.79 12.40
CA ALA A 19 0.49 -1.82 12.45
C ALA A 19 0.95 -3.14 11.83
N LEU A 20 1.70 -3.09 10.73
CA LEU A 20 2.26 -4.28 10.09
C LEU A 20 3.32 -4.94 10.98
N HIS A 21 4.16 -4.16 11.62
CA HIS A 21 5.13 -4.68 12.59
C HIS A 21 4.43 -5.44 13.71
N ASP A 22 3.35 -4.89 14.25
CA ASP A 22 2.60 -5.48 15.35
C ASP A 22 1.97 -6.83 15.00
N VAL A 23 1.67 -7.08 13.73
CA VAL A 23 1.13 -8.38 13.27
C VAL A 23 2.21 -9.31 12.72
N GLY A 24 3.48 -8.98 12.94
CA GLY A 24 4.60 -9.86 12.62
C GLY A 24 5.21 -9.68 11.23
N VAL A 25 4.88 -8.61 10.51
CA VAL A 25 5.52 -8.28 9.23
C VAL A 25 6.72 -7.38 9.48
N SER A 26 7.90 -7.86 9.12
CA SER A 26 9.15 -7.12 9.33
C SER A 26 9.67 -6.42 8.08
N GLY A 27 9.33 -6.91 6.89
CA GLY A 27 9.80 -6.37 5.63
C GLY A 27 8.65 -5.85 4.77
N ILE A 28 8.77 -4.61 4.33
CA ILE A 28 7.82 -3.99 3.40
C ILE A 28 8.59 -3.28 2.29
N THR A 29 7.96 -3.17 1.13
CA THR A 29 8.46 -2.34 0.04
C THR A 29 7.54 -1.15 -0.13
N VAL A 30 8.12 0.04 -0.20
CA VAL A 30 7.37 1.29 -0.30
C VAL A 30 7.77 2.01 -1.57
N THR A 31 6.77 2.45 -2.33
CA THR A 31 6.96 3.22 -3.55
C THR A 31 6.08 4.46 -3.51
N GLU A 32 6.66 5.61 -3.82
CA GLU A 32 5.89 6.83 -4.03
C GLU A 32 5.22 6.75 -5.39
N VAL A 33 3.90 6.97 -5.41
CA VAL A 33 3.08 6.89 -6.62
C VAL A 33 2.15 8.09 -6.69
N LYS A 34 1.53 8.27 -7.85
CA LYS A 34 0.48 9.27 -8.03
C LYS A 34 -0.80 8.56 -8.38
N GLY A 35 -1.88 8.98 -7.72
CA GLY A 35 -3.19 8.43 -7.97
C GLY A 35 -4.12 9.41 -8.67
N PHE A 36 -4.98 8.88 -9.52
CA PHE A 36 -6.10 9.61 -10.10
C PHE A 36 -7.36 8.84 -9.77
N GLY A 37 -8.37 9.52 -9.25
CA GLY A 37 -9.59 8.84 -8.88
C GLY A 37 -10.65 9.80 -8.35
N ARG A 38 -11.56 9.28 -7.52
CA ARG A 38 -12.70 10.05 -7.00
C ARG A 38 -12.30 11.24 -6.15
N GLN A 39 -11.13 11.19 -5.50
CA GLN A 39 -10.67 12.28 -4.65
C GLN A 39 -10.42 13.56 -5.44
N LYS A 40 -9.98 13.44 -6.67
CA LYS A 40 -9.51 14.55 -7.51
C LYS A 40 -8.57 15.50 -6.77
N GLY A 41 -7.75 16.22 -7.47
CA GLY A 41 -6.96 17.29 -6.91
C GLY A 41 -7.78 18.56 -6.69
N HIS A 42 -7.13 19.58 -6.20
CA HIS A 42 -7.74 20.90 -6.07
C HIS A 42 -7.68 21.66 -7.41
N THR A 43 -8.57 22.64 -7.53
CA THR A 43 -8.60 23.52 -8.71
C THR A 43 -7.62 24.66 -8.49
N GLU A 44 -6.83 24.97 -9.53
CA GLU A 44 -5.93 26.13 -9.54
C GLU A 44 -6.26 27.05 -10.70
N LEU A 45 -5.99 28.35 -10.53
CA LEU A 45 -6.10 29.34 -11.59
C LEU A 45 -4.72 29.56 -12.22
N TYR A 46 -4.68 29.51 -13.55
CA TYR A 46 -3.50 29.83 -14.31
C TYR A 46 -3.90 30.63 -15.55
N ARG A 47 -3.38 31.86 -15.66
CA ARG A 47 -3.70 32.79 -16.75
C ARG A 47 -5.20 33.01 -16.95
N GLY A 48 -5.96 33.05 -15.84
CA GLY A 48 -7.40 33.26 -15.88
C GLY A 48 -8.24 32.04 -16.21
N ALA A 49 -7.63 30.87 -16.37
CA ALA A 49 -8.33 29.60 -16.58
C ALA A 49 -8.19 28.68 -15.36
N GLU A 50 -9.23 27.94 -15.06
CA GLU A 50 -9.18 26.94 -14.02
C GLU A 50 -8.57 25.65 -14.55
N TYR A 51 -7.66 25.07 -13.75
CA TYR A 51 -7.09 23.75 -14.00
C TYR A 51 -7.37 22.86 -12.82
N VAL A 52 -7.86 21.65 -13.08
CA VAL A 52 -8.05 20.63 -12.04
C VAL A 52 -6.78 19.79 -11.97
N ILE A 53 -6.19 19.72 -10.79
CA ILE A 53 -5.07 18.83 -10.54
C ILE A 53 -5.64 17.46 -10.25
N ASP A 54 -5.54 16.55 -11.23
CA ASP A 54 -6.18 15.24 -11.16
C ASP A 54 -5.33 14.19 -10.45
N PHE A 55 -4.00 14.38 -10.44
CA PHE A 55 -3.08 13.43 -9.83
C PHE A 55 -2.67 13.89 -8.43
N LEU A 56 -2.81 13.00 -7.47
CA LEU A 56 -2.44 13.23 -6.08
C LEU A 56 -1.36 12.26 -5.65
N PRO A 57 -0.44 12.70 -4.78
CA PRO A 57 0.56 11.79 -4.23
C PRO A 57 -0.11 10.71 -3.38
N LYS A 58 0.36 9.49 -3.56
CA LYS A 58 -0.02 8.30 -2.80
C LYS A 58 1.24 7.50 -2.50
N VAL A 59 1.10 6.53 -1.63
CA VAL A 59 2.17 5.57 -1.32
C VAL A 59 1.65 4.18 -1.58
N LYS A 60 2.44 3.38 -2.27
CA LYS A 60 2.18 1.97 -2.48
C LYS A 60 3.05 1.15 -1.54
N ILE A 61 2.42 0.30 -0.75
CA ILE A 61 3.09 -0.64 0.14
C ILE A 61 2.87 -2.04 -0.42
N GLU A 62 3.93 -2.81 -0.50
CA GLU A 62 3.88 -4.21 -0.93
C GLU A 62 4.48 -5.11 0.14
N VAL A 63 3.78 -6.17 0.48
CA VAL A 63 4.26 -7.22 1.36
C VAL A 63 3.87 -8.58 0.78
N VAL A 64 4.70 -9.57 0.98
CA VAL A 64 4.40 -10.96 0.62
C VAL A 64 4.37 -11.77 1.92
N VAL A 65 3.27 -12.46 2.13
CA VAL A 65 3.04 -13.23 3.36
C VAL A 65 2.48 -14.61 3.05
N GLU A 66 2.55 -15.50 4.02
CA GLU A 66 1.87 -16.78 3.94
C GLU A 66 0.35 -16.60 4.03
N ASP A 67 -0.38 -17.54 3.44
CA ASP A 67 -1.83 -17.45 3.31
C ASP A 67 -2.53 -17.21 4.65
N GLY A 68 -2.08 -17.86 5.70
CA GLY A 68 -2.69 -17.74 7.02
C GLY A 68 -2.55 -16.36 7.68
N LEU A 69 -1.67 -15.50 7.17
CA LEU A 69 -1.45 -14.16 7.72
C LEU A 69 -2.22 -13.07 6.96
N VAL A 70 -2.81 -13.40 5.83
CA VAL A 70 -3.42 -12.41 4.92
C VAL A 70 -4.50 -11.58 5.62
N ASP A 71 -5.43 -12.22 6.30
CA ASP A 71 -6.54 -11.49 6.92
C ASP A 71 -6.06 -10.51 7.99
N ASN A 72 -5.10 -10.93 8.82
CA ASN A 72 -4.52 -10.06 9.84
C ASN A 72 -3.79 -8.86 9.23
N VAL A 73 -3.07 -9.09 8.14
CA VAL A 73 -2.34 -8.02 7.45
C VAL A 73 -3.30 -7.03 6.78
N VAL A 74 -4.30 -7.54 6.08
CA VAL A 74 -5.32 -6.69 5.43
C VAL A 74 -6.05 -5.84 6.47
N ASP A 75 -6.47 -6.43 7.57
CA ASP A 75 -7.16 -5.71 8.64
C ASP A 75 -6.26 -4.65 9.29
N ALA A 76 -5.00 -4.98 9.54
CA ALA A 76 -4.04 -4.05 10.10
C ALA A 76 -3.84 -2.83 9.21
N ILE A 77 -3.67 -3.04 7.91
CA ILE A 77 -3.51 -1.94 6.94
C ILE A 77 -4.79 -1.11 6.88
N ALA A 78 -5.94 -1.76 6.73
CA ALA A 78 -7.21 -1.05 6.59
C ALA A 78 -7.53 -0.18 7.81
N ASN A 79 -7.33 -0.71 9.00
CA ASN A 79 -7.61 0.03 10.24
C ASN A 79 -6.65 1.21 10.42
N ALA A 80 -5.36 1.01 10.10
CA ALA A 80 -4.36 2.07 10.26
C ALA A 80 -4.48 3.16 9.19
N ALA A 81 -4.87 2.80 7.97
CA ALA A 81 -4.93 3.74 6.84
C ALA A 81 -6.25 4.51 6.73
N ARG A 82 -7.31 4.02 7.37
CA ARG A 82 -8.65 4.58 7.21
C ARG A 82 -8.77 5.96 7.86
N THR A 83 -9.27 6.94 7.10
CA THR A 83 -9.71 8.24 7.62
C THR A 83 -11.22 8.41 7.55
N GLY A 84 -11.90 7.59 6.73
CA GLY A 84 -13.33 7.71 6.45
C GLY A 84 -13.64 8.70 5.33
N ARG A 85 -12.61 9.27 4.71
CA ARG A 85 -12.76 10.26 3.63
C ARG A 85 -12.37 9.65 2.29
N ILE A 86 -12.87 10.26 1.22
CA ILE A 86 -12.50 9.90 -0.14
C ILE A 86 -10.97 9.96 -0.29
N GLY A 87 -10.40 8.97 -0.97
CA GLY A 87 -8.97 8.90 -1.20
C GLY A 87 -8.20 8.04 -0.21
N ASP A 88 -8.88 7.35 0.70
CA ASP A 88 -8.22 6.44 1.65
C ASP A 88 -7.43 5.33 0.98
N GLY A 89 -7.81 4.95 -0.23
CA GLY A 89 -7.08 3.97 -1.00
C GLY A 89 -7.75 2.61 -1.06
N LYS A 90 -6.97 1.64 -1.52
CA LYS A 90 -7.43 0.26 -1.73
C LYS A 90 -6.34 -0.72 -1.38
N ILE A 91 -6.76 -1.94 -1.09
CA ILE A 91 -5.87 -3.06 -0.82
C ILE A 91 -6.19 -4.16 -1.82
N PHE A 92 -5.16 -4.72 -2.44
CA PHE A 92 -5.28 -5.82 -3.39
C PHE A 92 -4.50 -7.01 -2.86
N VAL A 93 -5.06 -8.20 -3.03
CA VAL A 93 -4.41 -9.46 -2.65
C VAL A 93 -4.24 -10.30 -3.92
N MET A 94 -3.01 -10.75 -4.17
CA MET A 94 -2.65 -11.48 -5.38
C MET A 94 -1.91 -12.75 -5.02
N ASP A 95 -2.09 -13.79 -5.81
CA ASP A 95 -1.30 -15.01 -5.69
C ASP A 95 0.15 -14.76 -6.08
N VAL A 96 1.07 -15.35 -5.33
CA VAL A 96 2.50 -15.38 -5.65
C VAL A 96 2.87 -16.82 -5.96
N GLU A 97 3.25 -17.08 -7.21
CA GLU A 97 3.60 -18.43 -7.66
C GLU A 97 4.93 -18.90 -7.10
N ALA A 98 5.89 -17.99 -6.98
CA ALA A 98 7.24 -18.33 -6.56
C ALA A 98 7.92 -17.13 -5.89
N ALA A 99 8.80 -17.41 -4.97
CA ALA A 99 9.68 -16.41 -4.36
C ALA A 99 11.08 -17.01 -4.20
N LEU A 100 12.10 -16.17 -4.40
CA LEU A 100 13.49 -16.53 -4.19
C LEU A 100 14.20 -15.39 -3.48
N ARG A 101 14.85 -15.70 -2.38
CA ARG A 101 15.71 -14.74 -1.68
C ARG A 101 17.08 -14.71 -2.36
N ILE A 102 17.45 -13.56 -2.87
CA ILE A 102 18.66 -13.42 -3.69
C ILE A 102 19.92 -13.81 -2.92
N ARG A 103 20.05 -13.33 -1.68
CA ARG A 103 21.27 -13.56 -0.89
C ARG A 103 21.50 -15.03 -0.56
N THR A 104 20.45 -15.75 -0.20
CA THR A 104 20.55 -17.11 0.34
C THR A 104 20.17 -18.20 -0.65
N GLY A 105 19.42 -17.84 -1.71
CA GLY A 105 18.85 -18.81 -2.62
C GLY A 105 17.63 -19.56 -2.06
N ASP A 106 17.14 -19.19 -0.87
CA ASP A 106 15.94 -19.78 -0.29
C ASP A 106 14.73 -19.55 -1.20
N LYS A 107 13.86 -20.53 -1.24
CA LYS A 107 12.66 -20.52 -2.11
C LYS A 107 11.37 -20.67 -1.32
N GLY A 108 10.28 -20.18 -1.92
CA GLY A 108 8.96 -20.34 -1.34
C GLY A 108 8.81 -19.65 0.00
N ALA A 109 8.17 -20.31 0.95
CA ALA A 109 7.90 -19.76 2.28
C ALA A 109 9.17 -19.34 3.03
N ASP A 110 10.29 -20.03 2.79
CA ASP A 110 11.58 -19.69 3.41
C ASP A 110 12.19 -18.40 2.85
N ALA A 111 11.68 -17.93 1.72
CA ALA A 111 12.17 -16.72 1.06
C ALA A 111 11.46 -15.43 1.52
N ILE A 112 10.38 -15.57 2.27
CA ILE A 112 9.53 -14.43 2.66
C ILE A 112 9.52 -14.21 4.16
#